data_62abbdc0c3bb898c2223fee8223024c0
#
_entry.id   62abbdc0c3bb898c2223fee8223024c0
#
_cell.length_a   1.000
_cell.length_b   1.000
_cell.length_c   1.000
_cell.angle_alpha   90.00
_cell.angle_beta   90.00
_cell.angle_gamma   90.00
#
_symmetry.space_group_name_H-M   'P 1'
#
loop_
_entity.id
_entity.type
_entity.pdbx_description
1 polymer ?
#
loop_
_entity_poly.entity_id
_entity_poly.type
_entity_poly.pdbx_seq_one_letter_code
_entity_poly.pdbx_strand_id
1 'polypeptide(L)'
;MIYLRAALAGTAVHTLRGKWCPQAYADLMKSSGARWSSLVPTQVVDLVSLGLRAPSTAGCIIVGGGALDTETGRKARTLGWPVVQSYGMTEAGSQLATALPGDSFHTDRLSLLPHWEAQTDKGGLLRFQGKGKLFGRLLTQAHGGFLLERVAPQEWWSTRDLVRLEGRLLTFLRRADRLVKVLGELVDPDAVQDVLRRSVPEAVVEAVPHPRAGMELVARGPSAAPLEQACREWNASAPGPQRIRAVMETPIPLTVMGKLDRNRLRSQLSDHPEKLKGIY
;
A
#
# COMPACT_ATOMS: atom_id res chain seq x y z
N MET A 1 11.67 -13.08 -3.88
CA MET A 1 12.56 -12.20 -4.68
C MET A 1 13.92 -11.93 -4.04
N ILE A 2 14.05 -11.72 -2.71
CA ILE A 2 15.34 -11.47 -2.03
C ILE A 2 16.34 -12.61 -2.30
N TYR A 3 15.95 -13.86 -2.11
CA TYR A 3 16.82 -15.03 -2.34
C TYR A 3 17.35 -15.09 -3.79
N LEU A 4 16.48 -14.84 -4.78
CA LEU A 4 16.90 -14.83 -6.18
C LEU A 4 17.91 -13.70 -6.48
N ARG A 5 17.64 -12.50 -5.96
CA ARG A 5 18.55 -11.36 -6.13
C ARG A 5 19.90 -11.61 -5.48
N ALA A 6 19.91 -12.15 -4.27
CA ALA A 6 21.12 -12.49 -3.56
C ALA A 6 21.92 -13.59 -4.29
N ALA A 7 21.25 -14.63 -4.77
CA ALA A 7 21.89 -15.70 -5.55
C ALA A 7 22.54 -15.15 -6.83
N LEU A 8 21.84 -14.27 -7.56
CA LEU A 8 22.39 -13.63 -8.77
C LEU A 8 23.56 -12.67 -8.47
N ALA A 9 23.54 -12.05 -7.29
CA ALA A 9 24.59 -11.12 -6.85
C ALA A 9 25.75 -11.82 -6.10
N GLY A 10 25.67 -13.13 -5.86
CA GLY A 10 26.67 -13.87 -5.08
C GLY A 10 26.77 -13.42 -3.62
N THR A 11 25.66 -12.96 -3.01
CA THR A 11 25.64 -12.40 -1.66
C THR A 11 24.84 -13.28 -0.69
N ALA A 12 25.17 -13.21 0.60
CA ALA A 12 24.43 -13.91 1.65
C ALA A 12 23.06 -13.29 1.91
N VAL A 13 22.10 -14.12 2.33
CA VAL A 13 20.78 -13.69 2.79
C VAL A 13 20.67 -13.95 4.30
N HIS A 14 20.32 -12.91 5.03
CA HIS A 14 20.01 -12.98 6.45
C HIS A 14 18.50 -12.82 6.64
N THR A 15 17.88 -13.71 7.41
CA THR A 15 16.43 -13.70 7.64
C THR A 15 16.11 -13.52 9.11
N LEU A 16 15.17 -12.64 9.40
CA LEU A 16 14.58 -12.55 10.71
C LEU A 16 13.73 -13.81 10.97
N ARG A 17 14.04 -14.52 12.05
CA ARG A 17 13.27 -15.70 12.45
C ARG A 17 12.07 -15.30 13.32
N GLY A 18 10.95 -16.00 13.15
CA GLY A 18 9.75 -15.77 13.94
C GLY A 18 8.89 -14.61 13.44
N LYS A 19 8.09 -14.04 14.37
CA LYS A 19 7.24 -12.88 14.08
C LYS A 19 8.08 -11.61 13.95
N TRP A 20 7.57 -10.63 13.23
CA TRP A 20 8.18 -9.32 13.13
C TRP A 20 8.44 -8.71 14.51
N CYS A 21 9.65 -8.26 14.73
CA CYS A 21 10.10 -7.55 15.93
C CYS A 21 11.09 -6.47 15.48
N PRO A 22 10.76 -5.17 15.64
CA PRO A 22 11.60 -4.07 15.18
C PRO A 22 13.00 -4.07 15.79
N GLN A 23 13.10 -4.36 17.09
CA GLN A 23 14.40 -4.45 17.76
C GLN A 23 15.25 -5.59 17.19
N ALA A 24 14.69 -6.79 17.06
CA ALA A 24 15.40 -7.93 16.52
C ALA A 24 15.82 -7.71 15.05
N TYR A 25 15.04 -6.95 14.27
CA TYR A 25 15.43 -6.55 12.92
C TYR A 25 16.62 -5.58 12.94
N ALA A 26 16.61 -4.55 13.80
CA ALA A 26 17.73 -3.61 13.92
C ALA A 26 19.03 -4.33 14.36
N ASP A 27 18.92 -5.26 15.30
CA ASP A 27 20.03 -6.08 15.78
C ASP A 27 20.56 -7.02 14.69
N LEU A 28 19.66 -7.63 13.89
CA LEU A 28 20.05 -8.45 12.75
C LEU A 28 20.79 -7.63 11.68
N MET A 29 20.29 -6.45 11.33
CA MET A 29 20.96 -5.55 10.38
C MET A 29 22.36 -5.17 10.88
N LYS A 30 22.50 -4.89 12.18
CA LYS A 30 23.78 -4.53 12.80
C LYS A 30 24.76 -5.72 12.82
N SER A 31 24.32 -6.89 13.30
CA SER A 31 25.18 -8.06 13.48
C SER A 31 25.61 -8.71 12.16
N SER A 32 24.73 -8.69 11.16
CA SER A 32 25.03 -9.25 9.83
C SER A 32 25.82 -8.30 8.93
N GLY A 33 25.84 -7.00 9.23
CA GLY A 33 26.40 -5.98 8.33
C GLY A 33 25.62 -5.83 7.02
N ALA A 34 24.38 -6.32 6.97
CA ALA A 34 23.55 -6.26 5.76
C ALA A 34 23.31 -4.82 5.33
N ARG A 35 23.58 -4.54 4.04
CA ARG A 35 23.44 -3.20 3.48
C ARG A 35 22.07 -2.96 2.84
N TRP A 36 21.41 -4.04 2.40
CA TRP A 36 20.17 -3.98 1.61
C TRP A 36 19.06 -4.73 2.35
N SER A 37 17.90 -4.13 2.43
CA SER A 37 16.73 -4.80 2.97
C SER A 37 15.46 -4.33 2.28
N SER A 38 14.35 -5.01 2.60
CA SER A 38 13.02 -4.63 2.12
C SER A 38 12.06 -4.68 3.29
N LEU A 39 11.28 -3.61 3.46
CA LEU A 39 10.27 -3.47 4.50
C LEU A 39 8.92 -3.08 3.89
N VAL A 40 7.85 -3.26 4.66
CA VAL A 40 6.55 -2.66 4.37
C VAL A 40 6.36 -1.39 5.23
N PRO A 41 5.45 -0.48 4.87
CA PRO A 41 5.25 0.78 5.59
C PRO A 41 5.06 0.62 7.10
N THR A 42 4.25 -0.34 7.54
CA THR A 42 4.01 -0.62 8.97
C THR A 42 5.29 -0.94 9.73
N GLN A 43 6.20 -1.69 9.12
CA GLN A 43 7.48 -2.03 9.72
C GLN A 43 8.39 -0.80 9.90
N VAL A 44 8.33 0.14 8.96
CA VAL A 44 9.05 1.42 9.10
C VAL A 44 8.44 2.28 10.21
N VAL A 45 7.10 2.33 10.30
CA VAL A 45 6.39 2.99 11.40
C VAL A 45 6.86 2.45 12.75
N ASP A 46 6.95 1.13 12.90
CA ASP A 46 7.39 0.50 14.15
C ASP A 46 8.82 0.90 14.53
N LEU A 47 9.75 0.92 13.55
CA LEU A 47 11.13 1.37 13.79
C LEU A 47 11.20 2.83 14.25
N VAL A 48 10.40 3.70 13.63
CA VAL A 48 10.32 5.12 13.97
C VAL A 48 9.69 5.34 15.34
N SER A 49 8.59 4.64 15.63
CA SER A 49 7.86 4.77 16.91
C SER A 49 8.71 4.36 18.11
N LEU A 50 9.60 3.39 17.95
CA LEU A 50 10.54 2.95 18.97
C LEU A 50 11.86 3.73 18.95
N GLY A 51 12.03 4.71 18.06
CA GLY A 51 13.26 5.51 17.96
C GLY A 51 14.51 4.70 17.61
N LEU A 52 14.35 3.53 16.96
CA LEU A 52 15.46 2.64 16.64
C LEU A 52 16.35 3.24 15.55
N ARG A 53 17.64 3.33 15.83
CA ARG A 53 18.63 3.85 14.87
C ARG A 53 19.13 2.76 13.93
N ALA A 54 19.34 3.13 12.67
CA ALA A 54 19.97 2.25 11.71
C ALA A 54 21.45 2.02 12.02
N PRO A 55 22.02 0.84 11.73
CA PRO A 55 23.46 0.66 11.75
C PRO A 55 24.12 1.46 10.61
N SER A 56 25.35 1.90 10.80
CA SER A 56 26.12 2.66 9.81
C SER A 56 26.35 1.91 8.49
N THR A 57 26.21 0.59 8.52
CA THR A 57 26.32 -0.29 7.33
C THR A 57 25.08 -0.28 6.44
N ALA A 58 23.92 0.20 6.93
CA ALA A 58 22.68 0.25 6.14
C ALA A 58 22.87 1.13 4.89
N GLY A 59 22.65 0.56 3.70
CA GLY A 59 22.86 1.24 2.42
C GLY A 59 21.55 1.61 1.71
N CYS A 60 20.55 0.73 1.72
CA CYS A 60 19.24 1.00 1.12
C CYS A 60 18.18 0.07 1.68
N ILE A 61 17.06 0.64 2.09
CA ILE A 61 15.88 -0.08 2.56
C ILE A 61 14.72 0.20 1.59
N ILE A 62 14.38 -0.78 0.78
CA ILE A 62 13.29 -0.66 -0.20
C ILE A 62 11.95 -0.82 0.55
N VAL A 63 11.11 0.20 0.51
CA VAL A 63 9.77 0.15 1.08
C VAL A 63 8.76 -0.12 -0.02
N GLY A 64 8.05 -1.24 0.10
CA GLY A 64 7.08 -1.68 -0.88
C GLY A 64 5.79 -2.20 -0.27
N GLY A 65 4.82 -2.52 -1.14
CA GLY A 65 3.55 -3.08 -0.72
C GLY A 65 2.49 -2.06 -0.27
N GLY A 66 2.84 -0.79 -0.18
CA GLY A 66 1.99 0.35 0.13
C GLY A 66 2.80 1.64 0.08
N ALA A 67 2.14 2.78 0.14
CA ALA A 67 2.81 4.06 0.29
C ALA A 67 3.23 4.25 1.76
N LEU A 68 4.48 4.66 1.98
CA LEU A 68 4.94 5.13 3.28
C LEU A 68 4.63 6.63 3.36
N ASP A 69 4.00 7.06 4.43
CA ASP A 69 3.76 8.49 4.65
C ASP A 69 5.08 9.27 4.69
N THR A 70 5.06 10.48 4.10
CA THR A 70 6.26 11.29 3.88
C THR A 70 6.93 11.71 5.20
N GLU A 71 6.15 12.00 6.24
CA GLU A 71 6.69 12.40 7.54
C GLU A 71 7.39 11.23 8.22
N THR A 72 6.78 10.05 8.22
CA THR A 72 7.37 8.81 8.73
C THR A 72 8.65 8.46 7.97
N GLY A 73 8.65 8.59 6.66
CA GLY A 73 9.85 8.37 5.84
C GLY A 73 10.99 9.33 6.16
N ARG A 74 10.70 10.61 6.40
CA ARG A 74 11.69 11.59 6.86
C ARG A 74 12.22 11.27 8.25
N LYS A 75 11.34 10.93 9.20
CA LYS A 75 11.74 10.49 10.56
C LYS A 75 12.63 9.26 10.50
N ALA A 76 12.30 8.27 9.68
CA ALA A 76 13.13 7.09 9.47
C ALA A 76 14.55 7.49 8.99
N ARG A 77 14.66 8.41 8.04
CA ARG A 77 15.96 8.92 7.56
C ARG A 77 16.73 9.69 8.63
N THR A 78 16.07 10.46 9.48
CA THR A 78 16.69 11.11 10.63
C THR A 78 17.26 10.09 11.64
N LEU A 79 16.65 8.92 11.74
CA LEU A 79 17.16 7.80 12.52
C LEU A 79 18.26 6.99 11.79
N GLY A 80 18.65 7.42 10.59
CA GLY A 80 19.70 6.80 9.78
C GLY A 80 19.24 5.69 8.85
N TRP A 81 17.92 5.35 8.79
CA TRP A 81 17.39 4.34 7.90
C TRP A 81 17.30 4.90 6.46
N PRO A 82 18.08 4.37 5.50
CA PRO A 82 18.07 4.85 4.12
C PRO A 82 16.87 4.28 3.34
N VAL A 83 15.67 4.61 3.79
CA VAL A 83 14.42 4.14 3.19
C VAL A 83 14.17 4.82 1.85
N VAL A 84 13.73 4.05 0.86
CA VAL A 84 13.30 4.51 -0.46
C VAL A 84 11.96 3.90 -0.80
N GLN A 85 11.01 4.72 -1.27
CA GLN A 85 9.71 4.23 -1.73
C GLN A 85 9.86 3.47 -3.03
N SER A 86 9.15 2.35 -3.17
CA SER A 86 9.02 1.63 -4.43
C SER A 86 7.56 1.41 -4.81
N TYR A 87 7.33 1.31 -6.12
CA TYR A 87 6.07 0.92 -6.71
C TYR A 87 6.26 -0.35 -7.52
N GLY A 88 5.34 -1.29 -7.38
CA GLY A 88 5.38 -2.55 -8.10
C GLY A 88 4.19 -3.44 -7.78
N MET A 89 4.11 -4.55 -8.48
CA MET A 89 3.02 -5.51 -8.39
C MET A 89 3.50 -6.91 -8.76
N THR A 90 2.68 -7.91 -8.44
CA THR A 90 2.96 -9.32 -8.76
C THR A 90 3.16 -9.53 -10.27
N GLU A 91 2.37 -8.84 -11.07
CA GLU A 91 2.39 -8.91 -12.54
C GLU A 91 3.68 -8.37 -13.15
N ALA A 92 4.42 -7.55 -12.42
CA ALA A 92 5.76 -7.08 -12.77
C ALA A 92 6.88 -7.88 -12.08
N GLY A 93 6.56 -9.03 -11.53
CA GLY A 93 7.49 -9.85 -10.75
C GLY A 93 8.00 -9.19 -9.47
N SER A 94 7.85 -7.90 -9.26
CA SER A 94 8.11 -7.12 -8.05
C SER A 94 8.00 -5.62 -8.31
N GLN A 95 9.11 -4.95 -8.69
CA GLN A 95 9.23 -3.51 -8.81
C GLN A 95 9.10 -3.04 -10.25
N LEU A 96 8.34 -1.96 -10.44
CA LEU A 96 8.28 -1.17 -11.67
C LEU A 96 9.09 0.12 -11.54
N ALA A 97 8.95 0.80 -10.41
CA ALA A 97 9.60 2.09 -10.17
C ALA A 97 10.08 2.21 -8.72
N THR A 98 11.10 3.04 -8.50
CA THR A 98 11.69 3.24 -7.17
C THR A 98 12.24 4.66 -7.07
N ALA A 99 12.11 5.30 -5.89
CA ALA A 99 12.81 6.53 -5.60
C ALA A 99 14.33 6.31 -5.65
N LEU A 100 15.07 7.29 -6.17
CA LEU A 100 16.52 7.17 -6.25
C LEU A 100 17.14 7.27 -4.84
N PRO A 101 18.15 6.44 -4.53
CA PRO A 101 18.91 6.58 -3.29
C PRO A 101 19.62 7.93 -3.24
N GLY A 102 19.64 8.56 -2.08
CA GLY A 102 20.30 9.86 -1.88
C GLY A 102 19.36 11.07 -1.92
N ASP A 103 18.24 10.99 -2.62
CA ASP A 103 17.24 12.06 -2.62
C ASP A 103 16.56 12.21 -1.26
N SER A 104 15.95 13.37 -1.00
CA SER A 104 15.04 13.53 0.12
C SER A 104 13.91 12.50 0.00
N PHE A 105 13.43 11.97 1.14
CA PHE A 105 12.35 11.01 1.08
C PHE A 105 11.09 11.62 0.47
N HIS A 106 10.56 10.96 -0.56
CA HIS A 106 9.30 11.31 -1.22
C HIS A 106 8.60 10.02 -1.69
N THR A 107 7.29 10.07 -1.87
CA THR A 107 6.45 8.95 -2.27
C THR A 107 5.92 9.07 -3.70
N ASP A 108 6.12 10.22 -4.29
CA ASP A 108 5.82 10.58 -5.67
C ASP A 108 7.10 10.59 -6.53
N ARG A 109 6.96 10.70 -7.84
CA ARG A 109 8.07 10.81 -8.80
C ARG A 109 9.09 9.67 -8.69
N LEU A 110 8.58 8.43 -8.72
CA LEU A 110 9.43 7.24 -8.70
C LEU A 110 10.03 6.98 -10.08
N SER A 111 11.32 6.74 -10.16
CA SER A 111 11.99 6.42 -11.41
C SER A 111 11.66 5.01 -11.87
N LEU A 112 11.15 4.85 -13.10
CA LEU A 112 10.96 3.54 -13.73
C LEU A 112 12.29 2.81 -13.83
N LEU A 113 12.31 1.53 -13.45
CA LEU A 113 13.49 0.69 -13.62
C LEU A 113 13.81 0.51 -15.10
N PRO A 114 15.09 0.42 -15.49
CA PRO A 114 15.53 0.51 -16.90
C PRO A 114 14.87 -0.49 -17.85
N HIS A 115 14.53 -1.68 -17.37
CA HIS A 115 13.96 -2.78 -18.15
C HIS A 115 12.44 -2.70 -18.36
N TRP A 116 11.79 -1.65 -17.85
CA TRP A 116 10.37 -1.41 -18.04
C TRP A 116 10.10 -0.27 -19.01
N GLU A 117 9.14 -0.49 -19.88
CA GLU A 117 8.44 0.54 -20.62
C GLU A 117 7.06 0.76 -20.00
N ALA A 118 6.63 2.01 -19.92
CA ALA A 118 5.35 2.37 -19.34
C ALA A 118 4.69 3.49 -20.15
N GLN A 119 3.38 3.43 -20.20
CA GLN A 119 2.53 4.47 -20.77
C GLN A 119 1.20 4.52 -20.01
N THR A 120 0.42 5.56 -20.23
CA THR A 120 -0.96 5.63 -19.75
C THR A 120 -1.92 5.45 -20.92
N ASP A 121 -3.08 4.83 -20.65
CA ASP A 121 -4.18 4.87 -21.59
C ASP A 121 -4.89 6.24 -21.56
N LYS A 122 -5.98 6.39 -22.37
CA LYS A 122 -6.78 7.63 -22.43
C LYS A 122 -7.42 8.02 -21.10
N GLY A 123 -7.58 7.06 -20.18
CA GLY A 123 -8.15 7.26 -18.83
C GLY A 123 -7.07 7.51 -17.76
N GLY A 124 -5.79 7.52 -18.13
CA GLY A 124 -4.67 7.67 -17.18
C GLY A 124 -4.27 6.36 -16.47
N LEU A 125 -4.82 5.21 -16.89
CA LEU A 125 -4.46 3.91 -16.33
C LEU A 125 -3.08 3.48 -16.82
N LEU A 126 -2.25 3.04 -15.90
CA LEU A 126 -0.90 2.55 -16.21
C LEU A 126 -0.97 1.27 -17.06
N ARG A 127 -0.21 1.29 -18.13
CA ARG A 127 0.14 0.11 -18.92
C ARG A 127 1.66 -0.03 -18.95
N PHE A 128 2.15 -1.26 -18.83
CA PHE A 128 3.58 -1.51 -18.86
C PHE A 128 3.92 -2.78 -19.66
N GLN A 129 5.14 -2.83 -20.14
CA GLN A 129 5.74 -4.02 -20.75
C GLN A 129 7.21 -4.15 -20.39
N GLY A 130 7.75 -5.35 -20.50
CA GLY A 130 9.15 -5.63 -20.22
C GLY A 130 9.38 -7.12 -19.93
N LYS A 131 10.64 -7.53 -19.94
CA LYS A 131 11.04 -8.94 -19.78
C LYS A 131 10.66 -9.55 -18.43
N GLY A 132 10.44 -8.72 -17.39
CA GLY A 132 10.04 -9.16 -16.07
C GLY A 132 8.53 -9.31 -15.86
N LYS A 133 7.71 -8.99 -16.88
CA LYS A 133 6.26 -9.15 -16.84
C LYS A 133 5.86 -10.61 -16.68
N LEU A 134 4.74 -10.87 -15.98
CA LEU A 134 4.20 -12.23 -15.87
C LEU A 134 3.99 -12.85 -17.26
N PHE A 135 4.23 -14.14 -17.36
CA PHE A 135 4.07 -14.90 -18.60
C PHE A 135 2.69 -15.57 -18.74
N GLY A 136 1.89 -15.55 -17.69
CA GLY A 136 0.55 -16.14 -17.70
C GLY A 136 -0.16 -16.05 -16.37
N ARG A 137 -1.45 -16.38 -16.40
CA ARG A 137 -2.35 -16.48 -15.25
C ARG A 137 -2.84 -17.90 -15.08
N LEU A 138 -2.88 -18.40 -13.84
CA LEU A 138 -3.53 -19.66 -13.50
C LEU A 138 -4.99 -19.34 -13.10
N LEU A 139 -5.92 -19.84 -13.88
CA LEU A 139 -7.36 -19.69 -13.62
C LEU A 139 -7.91 -21.00 -13.06
N THR A 140 -8.63 -20.93 -11.93
CA THR A 140 -9.39 -22.06 -11.39
C THR A 140 -10.63 -22.31 -12.23
N GLN A 141 -10.90 -23.57 -12.56
CA GLN A 141 -12.10 -23.96 -13.30
C GLN A 141 -13.21 -24.41 -12.33
N ALA A 142 -14.47 -24.17 -12.73
CA ALA A 142 -15.64 -24.49 -11.89
C ALA A 142 -15.75 -25.96 -11.48
N HIS A 143 -15.21 -26.89 -12.29
CA HIS A 143 -15.22 -28.33 -12.03
C HIS A 143 -13.88 -28.87 -11.47
N GLY A 144 -13.04 -27.97 -10.96
CA GLY A 144 -11.69 -28.30 -10.49
C GLY A 144 -10.66 -28.26 -11.62
N GLY A 145 -9.37 -28.15 -11.22
CA GLY A 145 -8.27 -27.98 -12.16
C GLY A 145 -7.92 -26.52 -12.44
N PHE A 146 -6.89 -26.33 -13.26
CA PHE A 146 -6.35 -24.99 -13.59
C PHE A 146 -6.19 -24.85 -15.10
N LEU A 147 -6.50 -23.67 -15.61
CA LEU A 147 -6.18 -23.25 -16.96
C LEU A 147 -5.04 -22.22 -16.90
N LEU A 148 -3.97 -22.46 -17.66
CA LEU A 148 -2.91 -21.45 -17.86
C LEU A 148 -3.25 -20.57 -19.05
N GLU A 149 -3.68 -19.36 -18.77
CA GLU A 149 -3.82 -18.30 -19.79
C GLU A 149 -2.45 -17.61 -19.98
N ARG A 150 -1.83 -17.80 -21.13
CA ARG A 150 -0.52 -17.21 -21.45
C ARG A 150 -0.69 -15.74 -21.84
N VAL A 151 0.27 -14.91 -21.39
CA VAL A 151 0.39 -13.49 -21.79
C VAL A 151 1.58 -13.36 -22.73
N ALA A 152 1.34 -12.82 -23.93
CA ALA A 152 2.41 -12.66 -24.91
C ALA A 152 3.48 -11.68 -24.38
N PRO A 153 4.78 -11.97 -24.61
CA PRO A 153 5.87 -11.13 -24.11
C PRO A 153 5.76 -9.65 -24.50
N GLN A 154 5.36 -9.39 -25.74
CA GLN A 154 5.21 -8.04 -26.32
C GLN A 154 3.89 -7.36 -25.98
N GLU A 155 2.97 -8.04 -25.31
CA GLU A 155 1.67 -7.49 -24.93
C GLU A 155 1.81 -6.49 -23.79
N TRP A 156 1.14 -5.35 -23.90
CA TRP A 156 1.04 -4.39 -22.82
C TRP A 156 0.12 -4.89 -21.71
N TRP A 157 0.66 -4.98 -20.49
CA TRP A 157 -0.16 -5.27 -19.32
C TRP A 157 -0.89 -4.00 -18.89
N SER A 158 -2.22 -4.05 -18.85
CA SER A 158 -3.06 -2.96 -18.36
C SER A 158 -3.36 -3.16 -16.89
N THR A 159 -3.12 -2.12 -16.09
CA THR A 159 -3.39 -2.13 -14.65
C THR A 159 -4.71 -1.43 -14.36
N ARG A 160 -5.08 -1.38 -13.08
CA ARG A 160 -6.14 -0.52 -12.56
C ARG A 160 -5.59 0.67 -11.77
N ASP A 161 -4.33 0.97 -11.92
CA ASP A 161 -3.66 2.05 -11.23
C ASP A 161 -3.64 3.30 -12.09
N LEU A 162 -4.25 4.38 -11.60
CA LEU A 162 -4.15 5.71 -12.17
C LEU A 162 -2.79 6.30 -11.78
N VAL A 163 -2.05 6.75 -12.78
CA VAL A 163 -0.72 7.31 -12.58
C VAL A 163 -0.54 8.57 -13.44
N ARG A 164 0.43 9.38 -13.06
CA ARG A 164 1.02 10.40 -13.93
C ARG A 164 2.41 9.94 -14.33
N LEU A 165 2.69 9.99 -15.63
CA LEU A 165 4.01 9.71 -16.20
C LEU A 165 4.59 10.98 -16.79
N GLU A 166 5.79 11.35 -16.36
CA GLU A 166 6.60 12.45 -16.89
C GLU A 166 7.95 11.88 -17.34
N GLY A 167 8.05 11.48 -18.61
CA GLY A 167 9.18 10.70 -19.09
C GLY A 167 9.28 9.36 -18.37
N ARG A 168 10.34 9.16 -17.60
CA ARG A 168 10.54 7.94 -16.78
C ARG A 168 10.13 8.10 -15.32
N LEU A 169 9.54 9.24 -14.94
CA LEU A 169 9.06 9.49 -13.59
C LEU A 169 7.59 9.07 -13.48
N LEU A 170 7.29 8.20 -12.54
CA LEU A 170 5.96 7.69 -12.24
C LEU A 170 5.49 8.27 -10.91
N THR A 171 4.33 8.91 -10.91
CA THR A 171 3.58 9.27 -9.70
C THR A 171 2.33 8.38 -9.63
N PHE A 172 2.23 7.55 -8.62
CA PHE A 172 1.01 6.80 -8.33
C PHE A 172 -0.05 7.77 -7.78
N LEU A 173 -1.24 7.78 -8.36
CA LEU A 173 -2.35 8.63 -7.92
C LEU A 173 -3.34 7.85 -7.06
N ARG A 174 -3.92 6.77 -7.62
CA ARG A 174 -4.92 5.94 -6.94
C ARG A 174 -5.25 4.69 -7.74
N ARG A 175 -6.05 3.82 -7.17
CA ARG A 175 -6.63 2.70 -7.91
C ARG A 175 -8.01 3.05 -8.46
N ALA A 176 -8.22 2.78 -9.74
CA ALA A 176 -9.52 3.05 -10.40
C ALA A 176 -10.65 2.14 -9.89
N ASP A 177 -10.32 0.90 -9.49
CA ASP A 177 -11.29 -0.05 -8.93
C ASP A 177 -11.68 0.23 -7.47
N ARG A 178 -11.14 1.28 -6.89
CA ARG A 178 -11.49 1.76 -5.56
C ARG A 178 -12.53 2.88 -5.59
N LEU A 179 -12.75 3.50 -6.74
CA LEU A 179 -13.78 4.52 -6.89
C LEU A 179 -15.18 3.90 -6.75
N VAL A 180 -16.01 4.51 -5.95
CA VAL A 180 -17.39 4.09 -5.71
C VAL A 180 -18.36 5.20 -6.05
N LYS A 181 -19.59 4.83 -6.42
CA LYS A 181 -20.67 5.81 -6.63
C LYS A 181 -21.46 5.99 -5.35
N VAL A 182 -21.39 7.18 -4.77
CA VAL A 182 -22.17 7.61 -3.61
C VAL A 182 -23.10 8.73 -4.08
N LEU A 183 -24.40 8.56 -3.96
CA LEU A 183 -25.40 9.53 -4.47
C LEU A 183 -25.21 9.91 -5.95
N GLY A 184 -24.70 8.98 -6.77
CA GLY A 184 -24.44 9.20 -8.19
C GLY A 184 -23.06 9.81 -8.52
N GLU A 185 -22.32 10.32 -7.55
CA GLU A 185 -20.99 10.89 -7.73
C GLU A 185 -19.89 9.87 -7.46
N LEU A 186 -18.78 9.98 -8.22
CA LEU A 186 -17.59 9.14 -7.98
C LEU A 186 -16.80 9.67 -6.76
N VAL A 187 -16.65 8.80 -5.79
CA VAL A 187 -15.91 9.08 -4.55
C VAL A 187 -14.73 8.11 -4.44
N ASP A 188 -13.62 8.62 -3.96
CA ASP A 188 -12.42 7.84 -3.60
C ASP A 188 -12.37 7.63 -2.08
N PRO A 189 -12.72 6.46 -1.54
CA PRO A 189 -12.63 6.18 -0.11
C PRO A 189 -11.19 6.25 0.43
N ASP A 190 -10.19 5.94 -0.40
CA ASP A 190 -8.79 5.97 0.02
C ASP A 190 -8.34 7.43 0.22
N ALA A 191 -8.80 8.38 -0.60
CA ALA A 191 -8.52 9.81 -0.40
C ALA A 191 -9.12 10.35 0.91
N VAL A 192 -10.34 9.94 1.24
CA VAL A 192 -10.97 10.29 2.53
C VAL A 192 -10.19 9.66 3.70
N GLN A 193 -9.80 8.39 3.58
CA GLN A 193 -9.00 7.68 4.56
C GLN A 193 -7.66 8.38 4.84
N ASP A 194 -6.98 8.88 3.82
CA ASP A 194 -5.70 9.57 3.96
C ASP A 194 -5.83 10.86 4.79
N VAL A 195 -6.97 11.53 4.68
CA VAL A 195 -7.26 12.70 5.54
C VAL A 195 -7.48 12.27 6.99
N LEU A 196 -8.30 11.26 7.24
CA LEU A 196 -8.56 10.78 8.62
C LEU A 196 -7.29 10.25 9.29
N ARG A 197 -6.38 9.65 8.53
CA ARG A 197 -5.11 9.11 9.05
C ARG A 197 -4.15 10.15 9.60
N ARG A 198 -4.34 11.40 9.28
CA ARG A 198 -3.56 12.50 9.89
C ARG A 198 -3.80 12.61 11.39
N SER A 199 -5.02 12.29 11.83
CA SER A 199 -5.43 12.31 13.25
C SER A 199 -5.52 10.91 13.85
N VAL A 200 -5.90 9.91 13.04
CA VAL A 200 -6.07 8.51 13.45
C VAL A 200 -5.31 7.60 12.47
N PRO A 201 -4.02 7.31 12.70
CA PRO A 201 -3.16 6.59 11.75
C PRO A 201 -3.68 5.24 11.27
N GLU A 202 -4.45 4.56 12.12
CA GLU A 202 -5.04 3.24 11.83
C GLU A 202 -6.42 3.32 11.18
N ALA A 203 -6.94 4.53 10.88
CA ALA A 203 -8.25 4.69 10.26
C ALA A 203 -8.31 3.99 8.90
N VAL A 204 -9.42 3.31 8.65
CA VAL A 204 -9.77 2.70 7.37
C VAL A 204 -11.14 3.19 6.95
N VAL A 205 -11.27 3.65 5.71
CA VAL A 205 -12.55 4.04 5.12
C VAL A 205 -12.97 3.01 4.09
N GLU A 206 -14.19 2.54 4.20
CA GLU A 206 -14.81 1.61 3.25
C GLU A 206 -16.14 2.16 2.76
N ALA A 207 -16.48 1.76 1.53
CA ALA A 207 -17.80 1.98 1.01
C ALA A 207 -18.65 0.73 1.24
N VAL A 208 -19.82 0.91 1.79
CA VAL A 208 -20.80 -0.14 2.05
C VAL A 208 -22.08 0.11 1.26
N PRO A 209 -22.82 -0.93 0.84
CA PRO A 209 -24.09 -0.77 0.16
C PRO A 209 -25.10 0.00 1.02
N HIS A 210 -25.80 0.95 0.40
CA HIS A 210 -26.88 1.70 1.02
C HIS A 210 -28.10 1.76 0.09
N PRO A 211 -29.32 1.42 0.55
CA PRO A 211 -30.48 1.27 -0.32
C PRO A 211 -30.83 2.51 -1.15
N ARG A 212 -30.62 3.70 -0.61
CA ARG A 212 -30.94 4.97 -1.27
C ARG A 212 -29.75 5.64 -1.95
N ALA A 213 -28.56 5.53 -1.36
CA ALA A 213 -27.37 6.23 -1.85
C ALA A 213 -26.53 5.39 -2.83
N GLY A 214 -26.89 4.11 -3.05
CA GLY A 214 -26.08 3.13 -3.74
C GLY A 214 -24.95 2.63 -2.84
N MET A 215 -24.04 3.52 -2.49
CA MET A 215 -22.99 3.29 -1.49
C MET A 215 -22.96 4.43 -0.48
N GLU A 216 -22.43 4.16 0.71
CA GLU A 216 -22.07 5.16 1.73
C GLU A 216 -20.70 4.88 2.31
N LEU A 217 -20.05 5.88 2.89
CA LEU A 217 -18.74 5.73 3.50
C LEU A 217 -18.86 5.46 5.00
N VAL A 218 -18.09 4.47 5.45
CA VAL A 218 -17.97 4.08 6.85
C VAL A 218 -16.49 4.12 7.24
N ALA A 219 -16.19 4.72 8.39
CA ALA A 219 -14.84 4.72 8.96
C ALA A 219 -14.69 3.64 10.03
N ARG A 220 -13.50 3.06 10.12
CA ARG A 220 -13.15 2.03 11.10
C ARG A 220 -11.80 2.34 11.74
N GLY A 221 -11.65 1.93 12.99
CA GLY A 221 -10.42 2.08 13.74
C GLY A 221 -10.47 1.35 15.07
N PRO A 222 -9.32 1.23 15.76
CA PRO A 222 -9.24 0.50 17.03
C PRO A 222 -9.86 1.24 18.21
N SER A 223 -10.16 2.55 18.06
CA SER A 223 -10.77 3.38 19.09
C SER A 223 -11.85 4.28 18.49
N ALA A 224 -13.06 4.24 19.07
CA ALA A 224 -14.19 5.00 18.55
C ALA A 224 -14.04 6.52 18.74
N ALA A 225 -13.67 6.99 19.94
CA ALA A 225 -13.72 8.42 20.26
C ALA A 225 -12.81 9.30 19.37
N PRO A 226 -11.51 9.01 19.15
CA PRO A 226 -10.69 9.79 18.23
C PRO A 226 -11.17 9.66 16.78
N LEU A 227 -11.69 8.50 16.38
CA LEU A 227 -12.21 8.28 15.04
C LEU A 227 -13.48 9.10 14.79
N GLU A 228 -14.42 9.12 15.73
CA GLU A 228 -15.64 9.94 15.65
C GLU A 228 -15.31 11.43 15.56
N GLN A 229 -14.33 11.91 16.32
CA GLN A 229 -13.87 13.29 16.26
C GLN A 229 -13.30 13.64 14.88
N ALA A 230 -12.39 12.82 14.37
CA ALA A 230 -11.79 13.03 13.04
C ALA A 230 -12.86 13.01 11.92
N CYS A 231 -13.85 12.12 12.04
CA CYS A 231 -14.95 12.05 11.07
C CYS A 231 -15.88 13.27 11.15
N ARG A 232 -16.15 13.81 12.33
CA ARG A 232 -16.92 15.07 12.47
C ARG A 232 -16.20 16.26 11.87
N GLU A 233 -14.90 16.38 12.13
CA GLU A 233 -14.05 17.42 11.53
C GLU A 233 -14.04 17.34 10.01
N TRP A 234 -13.85 16.14 9.44
CA TRP A 234 -13.97 15.91 8.01
C TRP A 234 -15.34 16.31 7.47
N ASN A 235 -16.41 15.80 8.09
CA ASN A 235 -17.79 16.01 7.63
C ASN A 235 -18.22 17.48 7.65
N ALA A 236 -17.61 18.32 8.49
CA ALA A 236 -17.94 19.76 8.60
C ALA A 236 -17.70 20.48 7.27
N SER A 237 -16.69 20.08 6.48
CA SER A 237 -16.32 20.73 5.22
C SER A 237 -16.46 19.81 3.99
N ALA A 238 -16.67 18.49 4.19
CA ALA A 238 -16.71 17.52 3.11
C ALA A 238 -17.98 17.66 2.24
N PRO A 239 -17.87 17.47 0.91
CA PRO A 239 -19.02 17.31 0.03
C PRO A 239 -19.94 16.18 0.51
N GLY A 240 -21.25 16.31 0.30
CA GLY A 240 -22.24 15.34 0.76
C GLY A 240 -21.90 13.87 0.47
N PRO A 241 -21.51 13.51 -0.75
CA PRO A 241 -21.14 12.14 -1.13
C PRO A 241 -19.88 11.61 -0.43
N GLN A 242 -18.98 12.49 0.02
CA GLN A 242 -17.73 12.12 0.69
C GLN A 242 -17.83 12.07 2.22
N ARG A 243 -19.00 12.38 2.78
CA ARG A 243 -19.20 12.36 4.24
C ARG A 243 -19.22 10.93 4.76
N ILE A 244 -18.54 10.74 5.88
CA ILE A 244 -18.62 9.50 6.67
C ILE A 244 -19.98 9.45 7.37
N ARG A 245 -20.72 8.36 7.18
CA ARG A 245 -22.07 8.18 7.74
C ARG A 245 -22.08 7.40 9.04
N ALA A 246 -21.11 6.50 9.20
CA ALA A 246 -21.00 5.72 10.41
C ALA A 246 -19.54 5.43 10.76
N VAL A 247 -19.30 5.12 12.03
CA VAL A 247 -18.03 4.60 12.53
C VAL A 247 -18.23 3.22 13.13
N MET A 248 -17.17 2.41 13.05
CA MET A 248 -17.10 1.12 13.72
C MET A 248 -15.78 0.99 14.46
N GLU A 249 -15.87 0.82 15.79
CA GLU A 249 -14.72 0.42 16.57
C GLU A 249 -14.43 -1.07 16.31
N THR A 250 -13.26 -1.35 15.74
CA THR A 250 -12.83 -2.71 15.44
C THR A 250 -11.32 -2.75 15.24
N PRO A 251 -10.66 -3.83 15.70
CA PRO A 251 -9.28 -4.08 15.31
C PRO A 251 -9.16 -4.18 13.77
N ILE A 252 -8.18 -3.51 13.22
CA ILE A 252 -7.94 -3.53 11.77
C ILE A 252 -7.20 -4.82 11.41
N PRO A 253 -7.82 -5.73 10.64
CA PRO A 253 -7.18 -6.99 10.28
C PRO A 253 -6.05 -6.78 9.28
N LEU A 254 -4.90 -7.37 9.56
CA LEU A 254 -3.76 -7.37 8.66
C LEU A 254 -3.50 -8.77 8.13
N THR A 255 -3.03 -8.86 6.89
CA THR A 255 -2.50 -10.09 6.31
C THR A 255 -1.18 -10.47 6.98
N VAL A 256 -0.70 -11.70 6.75
CA VAL A 256 0.63 -12.15 7.22
C VAL A 256 1.77 -11.21 6.78
N MET A 257 1.58 -10.52 5.66
CA MET A 257 2.52 -9.55 5.10
C MET A 257 2.36 -8.12 5.66
N GLY A 258 1.54 -7.92 6.70
CA GLY A 258 1.30 -6.61 7.31
C GLY A 258 0.45 -5.64 6.48
N LYS A 259 -0.21 -6.12 5.41
CA LYS A 259 -1.15 -5.31 4.62
C LYS A 259 -2.56 -5.43 5.17
N LEU A 260 -3.38 -4.40 4.96
CA LEU A 260 -4.81 -4.44 5.28
C LEU A 260 -5.48 -5.65 4.62
N ASP A 261 -6.08 -6.54 5.42
CA ASP A 261 -6.91 -7.65 4.94
C ASP A 261 -8.35 -7.18 4.72
N ARG A 262 -8.61 -6.69 3.51
CA ARG A 262 -9.91 -6.12 3.15
C ARG A 262 -11.02 -7.18 3.08
N ASN A 263 -10.70 -8.44 2.80
CA ASN A 263 -11.71 -9.49 2.77
C ASN A 263 -12.23 -9.76 4.18
N ARG A 264 -11.32 -9.91 5.13
CA ARG A 264 -11.66 -10.07 6.53
C ARG A 264 -12.34 -8.84 7.11
N LEU A 265 -11.96 -7.65 6.65
CA LEU A 265 -12.60 -6.40 7.06
C LEU A 265 -14.06 -6.34 6.59
N ARG A 266 -14.34 -6.76 5.34
CA ARG A 266 -15.70 -6.82 4.79
C ARG A 266 -16.57 -7.86 5.50
N SER A 267 -16.05 -9.04 5.81
CA SER A 267 -16.82 -10.05 6.56
C SER A 267 -17.22 -9.55 7.94
N GLN A 268 -16.36 -8.82 8.64
CA GLN A 268 -16.69 -8.21 9.93
C GLN A 268 -17.89 -7.24 9.88
N LEU A 269 -18.12 -6.56 8.74
CA LEU A 269 -19.31 -5.72 8.54
C LEU A 269 -20.58 -6.53 8.40
N SER A 270 -20.52 -7.59 7.60
CA SER A 270 -21.67 -8.47 7.38
C SER A 270 -22.06 -9.20 8.67
N ASP A 271 -21.06 -9.56 9.48
CA ASP A 271 -21.26 -10.34 10.70
C ASP A 271 -21.73 -9.48 11.89
N HIS A 272 -21.46 -8.16 11.89
CA HIS A 272 -21.70 -7.27 13.00
C HIS A 272 -22.25 -5.89 12.58
N PRO A 273 -23.36 -5.82 11.84
CA PRO A 273 -23.92 -4.54 11.40
C PRO A 273 -24.36 -3.65 12.58
N GLU A 274 -24.68 -4.24 13.74
CA GLU A 274 -25.08 -3.56 14.97
C GLU A 274 -23.96 -2.70 15.58
N LYS A 275 -22.70 -2.94 15.21
CA LYS A 275 -21.55 -2.15 15.70
C LYS A 275 -21.37 -0.82 14.95
N LEU A 276 -22.14 -0.59 13.89
CA LEU A 276 -22.12 0.67 13.18
C LEU A 276 -22.81 1.76 14.00
N LYS A 277 -22.08 2.79 14.39
CA LYS A 277 -22.62 3.98 15.05
C LYS A 277 -22.75 5.09 14.01
N GLY A 278 -23.98 5.57 13.77
CA GLY A 278 -24.23 6.72 12.91
C GLY A 278 -23.54 7.99 13.42
N ILE A 279 -22.95 8.75 12.49
CA ILE A 279 -22.40 10.09 12.76
C ILE A 279 -23.31 11.10 12.06
N TYR A 280 -23.96 11.94 12.86
CA TYR A 280 -24.82 13.03 12.42
C TYR A 280 -24.15 14.38 12.62
#